data_6a8215bdc7f249fde5f6e37770381a2a
#
_entry.id   6a8215bdc7f249fde5f6e37770381a2a
#
_cell.length_a   1.000
_cell.length_b   1.000
_cell.length_c   1.000
_cell.angle_alpha   90.00
_cell.angle_beta   90.00
_cell.angle_gamma   90.00
#
_symmetry.space_group_name_H-M   'P 1'
#
loop_
_entity.id
_entity.type
_entity.pdbx_description
1 polymer ?
#
loop_
_entity_poly.entity_id
_entity_poly.type
_entity_poly.pdbx_seq_one_letter_code
_entity_poly.pdbx_strand_id
1 'polypeptide(L)'
;MEGIAPRLSDFGIKEGTLVWDRGNTSQKTVTTLEKYGWELVCGVAKRSKEAIDIVSTTEVTSNLENHVSCGKKGHIYAVQKTAKLFGKERNVVVYLNLDKYTRCLAERNYKLNEISATLKNLQDNENGLSTESIRKMLGNVLKNHKKFFEIQWVEKQKPCFTWKINHEERILAENTAGKYLLYATNENLSAED
;
A
#
# COMPACT_ATOMS: atom_id res chain seq x y z
N MET A 1 -21.44 5.10 3.45
CA MET A 1 -21.22 6.39 2.74
C MET A 1 -22.28 6.65 1.66
N GLU A 2 -22.68 5.68 0.83
CA GLU A 2 -23.68 5.88 -0.26
C GLU A 2 -25.01 6.48 0.21
N GLY A 3 -25.44 6.21 1.44
CA GLY A 3 -26.65 6.79 2.02
C GLY A 3 -26.49 8.18 2.65
N ILE A 4 -25.28 8.76 2.66
CA ILE A 4 -25.04 10.07 3.29
C ILE A 4 -25.57 11.20 2.43
N ALA A 5 -25.26 11.23 1.12
CA ALA A 5 -25.66 12.31 0.25
C ALA A 5 -27.19 12.52 0.19
N PRO A 6 -28.03 11.46 0.02
CA PRO A 6 -29.49 11.61 0.12
C PRO A 6 -29.94 12.19 1.48
N ARG A 7 -29.39 11.67 2.58
CA ARG A 7 -29.75 12.14 3.93
C ARG A 7 -29.38 13.60 4.18
N LEU A 8 -28.19 14.03 3.71
CA LEU A 8 -27.80 15.43 3.81
C LEU A 8 -28.73 16.32 2.99
N SER A 9 -29.14 15.87 1.80
CA SER A 9 -30.12 16.55 0.97
C SER A 9 -31.47 16.67 1.66
N ASP A 10 -31.93 15.64 2.38
CA ASP A 10 -33.16 15.66 3.17
C ASP A 10 -33.10 16.70 4.30
N PHE A 11 -31.92 16.97 4.84
CA PHE A 11 -31.67 18.06 5.79
C PHE A 11 -31.43 19.44 5.15
N GLY A 12 -31.59 19.55 3.82
CA GLY A 12 -31.38 20.81 3.11
C GLY A 12 -29.94 21.15 2.79
N ILE A 13 -28.98 20.24 3.11
CA ILE A 13 -27.55 20.41 2.83
C ILE A 13 -27.29 19.82 1.43
N LYS A 14 -27.09 20.69 0.43
CA LYS A 14 -26.97 20.28 -0.97
C LYS A 14 -25.55 20.38 -1.53
N GLU A 15 -24.67 21.06 -0.83
CA GLU A 15 -23.29 21.32 -1.25
C GLU A 15 -22.33 21.32 -0.06
N GLY A 16 -21.04 21.16 -0.32
CA GLY A 16 -19.96 21.19 0.66
C GLY A 16 -18.88 20.16 0.37
N THR A 17 -17.82 20.17 1.15
CA THR A 17 -16.72 19.24 1.05
C THR A 17 -16.85 18.11 2.06
N LEU A 18 -16.89 16.87 1.58
CA LEU A 18 -16.88 15.68 2.41
C LEU A 18 -15.44 15.19 2.58
N VAL A 19 -14.99 15.12 3.83
CA VAL A 19 -13.65 14.66 4.19
C VAL A 19 -13.76 13.34 4.97
N TRP A 20 -13.04 12.29 4.52
CA TRP A 20 -13.01 11.02 5.27
C TRP A 20 -11.74 10.20 5.04
N ASP A 21 -11.47 9.26 5.95
CA ASP A 21 -10.35 8.35 5.88
C ASP A 21 -10.57 7.22 4.85
N ARG A 22 -9.47 6.61 4.43
CA ARG A 22 -9.35 5.56 3.41
C ARG A 22 -10.24 4.32 3.61
N GLY A 23 -10.70 4.08 4.84
CA GLY A 23 -11.48 2.88 5.18
C GLY A 23 -12.78 2.72 4.38
N ASN A 24 -13.39 3.83 4.00
CA ASN A 24 -14.70 3.90 3.32
C ASN A 24 -14.60 4.33 1.85
N THR A 25 -13.40 4.41 1.29
CA THR A 25 -13.20 4.87 -0.09
C THR A 25 -13.29 3.70 -1.05
N SER A 26 -14.27 3.75 -1.93
CA SER A 26 -14.44 2.83 -3.06
C SER A 26 -14.80 3.60 -4.32
N GLN A 27 -14.57 3.01 -5.49
CA GLN A 27 -14.99 3.60 -6.76
C GLN A 27 -16.48 3.95 -6.76
N LYS A 28 -17.33 3.04 -6.26
CA LYS A 28 -18.78 3.23 -6.19
C LYS A 28 -19.14 4.42 -5.29
N THR A 29 -18.53 4.51 -4.09
CA THR A 29 -18.76 5.62 -3.15
C THR A 29 -18.39 6.96 -3.77
N VAL A 30 -17.17 7.06 -4.32
CA VAL A 30 -16.67 8.28 -4.94
C VAL A 30 -17.55 8.70 -6.12
N THR A 31 -17.84 7.80 -7.07
CA THR A 31 -18.65 8.09 -8.25
C THR A 31 -20.09 8.50 -7.87
N THR A 32 -20.65 7.91 -6.82
CA THR A 32 -21.99 8.27 -6.34
C THR A 32 -22.00 9.68 -5.77
N LEU A 33 -21.05 10.02 -4.90
CA LEU A 33 -20.98 11.35 -4.27
C LEU A 33 -20.71 12.45 -5.30
N GLU A 34 -19.82 12.18 -6.28
CA GLU A 34 -19.58 13.10 -7.41
C GLU A 34 -20.85 13.39 -8.23
N LYS A 35 -21.70 12.38 -8.45
CA LYS A 35 -22.98 12.58 -9.15
C LYS A 35 -23.95 13.51 -8.41
N TYR A 36 -23.83 13.57 -7.10
CA TYR A 36 -24.60 14.49 -6.26
C TYR A 36 -23.95 15.88 -6.13
N GLY A 37 -22.83 16.11 -6.81
CA GLY A 37 -22.15 17.42 -6.80
C GLY A 37 -21.34 17.71 -5.54
N TRP A 38 -21.05 16.69 -4.70
CA TRP A 38 -20.24 16.88 -3.50
C TRP A 38 -18.75 17.01 -3.84
N GLU A 39 -18.09 17.97 -3.23
CA GLU A 39 -16.64 18.00 -3.19
C GLU A 39 -16.13 16.94 -2.22
N LEU A 40 -15.03 16.29 -2.60
CA LEU A 40 -14.48 15.16 -1.85
C LEU A 40 -13.01 15.38 -1.54
N VAL A 41 -12.62 15.08 -0.30
CA VAL A 41 -11.21 14.89 0.09
C VAL A 41 -11.13 13.57 0.85
N CYS A 42 -10.45 12.58 0.29
CA CYS A 42 -10.43 11.27 0.92
C CYS A 42 -9.12 10.52 0.74
N GLY A 43 -8.79 9.73 1.77
CA GLY A 43 -7.71 8.75 1.68
C GLY A 43 -8.11 7.60 0.76
N VAL A 44 -7.17 7.10 -0.05
CA VAL A 44 -7.37 5.95 -0.93
C VAL A 44 -6.51 4.78 -0.46
N ALA A 45 -7.15 3.62 -0.23
CA ALA A 45 -6.44 2.41 0.16
C ALA A 45 -5.65 1.84 -1.04
N LYS A 46 -4.41 1.41 -0.80
CA LYS A 46 -3.56 0.74 -1.80
C LYS A 46 -4.01 -0.71 -2.06
N ARG A 47 -5.24 -0.88 -2.56
CA ARG A 47 -5.83 -2.21 -2.85
C ARG A 47 -6.08 -2.43 -4.33
N SER A 48 -6.42 -1.38 -5.08
CA SER A 48 -6.57 -1.46 -6.53
C SER A 48 -5.22 -1.36 -7.23
N LYS A 49 -5.12 -1.94 -8.43
CA LYS A 49 -3.93 -1.83 -9.26
C LYS A 49 -3.59 -0.35 -9.53
N GLU A 50 -4.59 0.46 -9.91
CA GLU A 50 -4.41 1.90 -10.15
C GLU A 50 -3.79 2.61 -8.95
N ALA A 51 -4.31 2.40 -7.73
CA ALA A 51 -3.78 3.04 -6.53
C ALA A 51 -2.35 2.58 -6.19
N ILE A 52 -2.04 1.29 -6.40
CA ILE A 52 -0.69 0.76 -6.20
C ILE A 52 0.27 1.36 -7.22
N ASP A 53 -0.10 1.41 -8.50
CA ASP A 53 0.71 1.95 -9.58
C ASP A 53 1.00 3.45 -9.34
N ILE A 54 -0.01 4.24 -8.98
CA ILE A 54 0.17 5.66 -8.64
C ILE A 54 1.20 5.81 -7.52
N VAL A 55 1.03 5.10 -6.41
CA VAL A 55 1.90 5.24 -5.24
C VAL A 55 3.32 4.73 -5.50
N SER A 56 3.46 3.59 -6.21
CA SER A 56 4.77 2.98 -6.45
C SER A 56 5.61 3.74 -7.48
N THR A 57 4.97 4.36 -8.47
CA THR A 57 5.65 5.11 -9.54
C THR A 57 5.84 6.60 -9.22
N THR A 58 5.16 7.12 -8.20
CA THR A 58 5.36 8.52 -7.80
C THR A 58 6.58 8.62 -6.90
N GLU A 59 7.59 9.33 -7.38
CA GLU A 59 8.76 9.64 -6.58
C GLU A 59 8.41 10.81 -5.63
N VAL A 60 8.52 10.57 -4.34
CA VAL A 60 8.35 11.59 -3.30
C VAL A 60 9.69 11.69 -2.57
N THR A 61 10.43 12.75 -2.85
CA THR A 61 11.73 13.00 -2.26
C THR A 61 11.60 13.78 -0.94
N SER A 62 12.53 13.56 -0.03
CA SER A 62 12.59 14.26 1.26
C SER A 62 13.31 15.62 1.17
N ASN A 63 13.07 16.36 0.08
CA ASN A 63 13.59 17.71 -0.10
C ASN A 63 12.60 18.78 0.40
N LEU A 64 13.07 20.00 0.57
CA LEU A 64 12.26 21.11 1.10
C LEU A 64 11.07 21.48 0.21
N GLU A 65 11.17 21.26 -1.11
CA GLU A 65 10.10 21.59 -2.07
C GLU A 65 8.85 20.73 -1.87
N ASN A 66 9.04 19.49 -1.39
CA ASN A 66 7.94 18.56 -1.13
C ASN A 66 7.52 18.51 0.34
N HIS A 67 8.18 19.31 1.20
CA HIS A 67 7.88 19.30 2.64
C HIS A 67 6.54 19.96 2.94
N VAL A 68 5.68 19.23 3.64
CA VAL A 68 4.38 19.70 4.13
C VAL A 68 4.43 19.78 5.65
N SER A 69 4.15 20.94 6.20
CA SER A 69 4.14 21.17 7.64
C SER A 69 2.83 20.66 8.24
N CYS A 70 2.89 19.55 8.93
CA CYS A 70 1.73 18.96 9.62
C CYS A 70 1.80 19.13 11.15
N GLY A 71 2.40 20.18 11.64
CA GLY A 71 2.57 20.45 13.06
C GLY A 71 3.35 19.33 13.77
N LYS A 72 2.76 18.72 14.82
CA LYS A 72 3.44 17.69 15.64
C LYS A 72 3.48 16.28 14.99
N LYS A 73 3.01 16.09 13.75
CA LYS A 73 2.82 14.76 13.14
C LYS A 73 4.04 14.19 12.41
N GLY A 74 5.24 14.76 12.58
CA GLY A 74 6.47 14.28 11.95
C GLY A 74 6.70 14.84 10.57
N HIS A 75 7.73 14.29 9.87
CA HIS A 75 8.14 14.76 8.56
C HIS A 75 7.27 14.14 7.46
N ILE A 76 6.50 14.96 6.78
CA ILE A 76 5.62 14.57 5.66
C ILE A 76 6.09 15.32 4.42
N TYR A 77 6.19 14.60 3.31
CA TYR A 77 6.52 15.13 2.00
C TYR A 77 5.42 14.72 1.03
N ALA A 78 5.02 15.59 0.12
CA ALA A 78 3.89 15.34 -0.78
C ALA A 78 4.19 15.78 -2.21
N VAL A 79 3.63 15.05 -3.16
CA VAL A 79 3.62 15.38 -4.58
C VAL A 79 2.20 15.29 -5.10
N GLN A 80 1.72 16.40 -5.69
CA GLN A 80 0.44 16.46 -6.36
C GLN A 80 0.61 16.15 -7.84
N LYS A 81 -0.31 15.39 -8.42
CA LYS A 81 -0.31 15.04 -9.86
C LYS A 81 -1.69 14.65 -10.34
N THR A 82 -1.87 14.69 -11.65
CA THR A 82 -3.02 14.05 -12.31
C THR A 82 -2.68 12.59 -12.60
N ALA A 83 -3.60 11.67 -12.27
CA ALA A 83 -3.44 10.25 -12.53
C ALA A 83 -4.79 9.57 -12.71
N LYS A 84 -4.79 8.43 -13.43
CA LYS A 84 -6.00 7.62 -13.59
C LYS A 84 -6.33 6.88 -12.29
N LEU A 85 -7.44 7.25 -11.68
CA LEU A 85 -7.96 6.64 -10.46
C LEU A 85 -9.47 6.44 -10.59
N PHE A 86 -9.95 5.23 -10.27
CA PHE A 86 -11.35 4.84 -10.43
C PHE A 86 -11.87 5.05 -11.87
N GLY A 87 -11.02 4.74 -12.86
CA GLY A 87 -11.34 4.78 -14.28
C GLY A 87 -11.34 6.18 -14.92
N LYS A 88 -11.02 7.25 -14.19
CA LYS A 88 -10.97 8.64 -14.68
C LYS A 88 -9.66 9.31 -14.30
N GLU A 89 -9.23 10.30 -15.07
CA GLU A 89 -8.17 11.23 -14.67
C GLU A 89 -8.62 12.06 -13.47
N ARG A 90 -7.79 12.11 -12.43
CA ARG A 90 -8.10 12.77 -11.17
C ARG A 90 -6.89 13.47 -10.60
N ASN A 91 -7.14 14.55 -9.89
CA ASN A 91 -6.11 15.18 -9.06
C ASN A 91 -5.87 14.35 -7.81
N VAL A 92 -4.63 13.89 -7.63
CA VAL A 92 -4.22 13.04 -6.51
C VAL A 92 -2.98 13.60 -5.85
N VAL A 93 -2.87 13.35 -4.56
CA VAL A 93 -1.68 13.68 -3.76
C VAL A 93 -1.09 12.39 -3.22
N VAL A 94 0.17 12.14 -3.53
CA VAL A 94 0.95 11.06 -2.89
C VAL A 94 1.84 11.69 -1.84
N TYR A 95 1.63 11.34 -0.57
CA TYR A 95 2.47 11.84 0.51
C TYR A 95 3.27 10.72 1.16
N LEU A 96 4.48 11.06 1.61
CA LEU A 96 5.42 10.19 2.30
C LEU A 96 5.53 10.62 3.77
N ASN A 97 5.23 9.70 4.67
CA ASN A 97 5.62 9.79 6.07
C ASN A 97 6.97 9.10 6.26
N LEU A 98 8.03 9.89 6.46
CA LEU A 98 9.40 9.40 6.50
C LEU A 98 9.66 8.45 7.67
N ASP A 99 9.10 8.76 8.86
CA ASP A 99 9.25 7.91 10.05
C ASP A 99 8.60 6.54 9.82
N LYS A 100 7.42 6.56 9.21
CA LYS A 100 6.70 5.33 8.85
C LYS A 100 7.45 4.54 7.77
N TYR A 101 8.02 5.21 6.79
CA TYR A 101 8.85 4.61 5.74
C TYR A 101 10.03 3.87 6.34
N THR A 102 10.84 4.56 7.15
CA THR A 102 12.05 4.00 7.79
C THR A 102 11.70 2.80 8.65
N ARG A 103 10.66 2.91 9.48
CA ARG A 103 10.21 1.81 10.32
C ARG A 103 9.74 0.60 9.50
N CYS A 104 8.93 0.81 8.46
CA CYS A 104 8.46 -0.28 7.62
C CYS A 104 9.60 -1.01 6.88
N LEU A 105 10.65 -0.27 6.45
CA LEU A 105 11.82 -0.88 5.83
C LEU A 105 12.61 -1.72 6.85
N ALA A 106 12.88 -1.19 8.02
CA ALA A 106 13.62 -1.88 9.07
C ALA A 106 12.91 -3.17 9.50
N GLU A 107 11.62 -3.09 9.82
CA GLU A 107 10.79 -4.24 10.21
C GLU A 107 10.75 -5.32 9.12
N ARG A 108 10.59 -4.91 7.86
CA ARG A 108 10.58 -5.84 6.73
C ARG A 108 11.92 -6.52 6.53
N ASN A 109 13.02 -5.76 6.48
CA ASN A 109 14.34 -6.32 6.27
C ASN A 109 14.72 -7.29 7.38
N TYR A 110 14.43 -6.95 8.63
CA TYR A 110 14.60 -7.86 9.76
C TYR A 110 13.84 -9.17 9.53
N LYS A 111 12.54 -9.07 9.17
CA LYS A 111 11.69 -10.25 8.99
C LYS A 111 12.11 -11.12 7.79
N LEU A 112 12.51 -10.51 6.68
CA LEU A 112 13.01 -11.25 5.52
C LEU A 112 14.31 -12.00 5.84
N ASN A 113 15.21 -11.38 6.59
CA ASN A 113 16.44 -12.02 7.03
C ASN A 113 16.17 -13.20 7.98
N GLU A 114 15.26 -13.04 8.95
CA GLU A 114 14.83 -14.12 9.86
C GLU A 114 14.26 -15.32 9.08
N ILE A 115 13.36 -15.04 8.13
CA ILE A 115 12.77 -16.09 7.29
C ILE A 115 13.85 -16.75 6.41
N SER A 116 14.75 -15.98 5.80
CA SER A 116 15.84 -16.52 4.98
C SER A 116 16.76 -17.47 5.76
N ALA A 117 17.11 -17.08 6.98
CA ALA A 117 17.91 -17.94 7.87
C ALA A 117 17.15 -19.23 8.21
N THR A 118 15.86 -19.14 8.49
CA THR A 118 15.02 -20.31 8.79
C THR A 118 14.88 -21.24 7.57
N LEU A 119 14.69 -20.68 6.36
CA LEU A 119 14.62 -21.46 5.12
C LEU A 119 15.94 -22.19 4.83
N LYS A 120 17.08 -21.52 5.04
CA LYS A 120 18.39 -22.11 4.88
C LYS A 120 18.59 -23.26 5.88
N ASN A 121 18.28 -23.03 7.15
CA ASN A 121 18.38 -24.08 8.18
C ASN A 121 17.48 -25.28 7.85
N LEU A 122 16.28 -25.05 7.34
CA LEU A 122 15.36 -26.12 6.93
C LEU A 122 15.91 -26.93 5.75
N GLN A 123 16.59 -26.29 4.78
CA GLN A 123 17.28 -26.98 3.68
C GLN A 123 18.45 -27.84 4.18
N ASP A 124 19.27 -27.27 5.07
CA ASP A 124 20.48 -27.97 5.59
C ASP A 124 20.12 -29.17 6.48
N ASN A 125 18.95 -29.15 7.12
CA ASN A 125 18.50 -30.15 8.10
C ASN A 125 17.26 -30.96 7.65
N GLU A 126 16.98 -31.06 6.36
CA GLU A 126 15.80 -31.79 5.87
C GLU A 126 15.92 -33.34 5.97
N ASN A 127 17.08 -33.87 6.39
CA ASN A 127 17.29 -35.31 6.51
C ASN A 127 16.30 -35.95 7.49
N GLY A 128 15.59 -36.98 7.01
CA GLY A 128 14.55 -37.67 7.79
C GLY A 128 13.17 -37.04 7.77
N LEU A 129 13.00 -35.87 7.16
CA LEU A 129 11.70 -35.24 7.01
C LEU A 129 11.02 -35.68 5.71
N SER A 130 9.69 -35.88 5.76
CA SER A 130 8.90 -36.09 4.56
C SER A 130 8.66 -34.77 3.83
N THR A 131 8.50 -34.81 2.50
CA THR A 131 8.16 -33.62 1.69
C THR A 131 6.89 -32.91 2.19
N GLU A 132 5.92 -33.64 2.70
CA GLU A 132 4.69 -33.08 3.26
C GLU A 132 4.96 -32.31 4.57
N SER A 133 5.81 -32.86 5.44
CA SER A 133 6.23 -32.16 6.66
C SER A 133 6.95 -30.84 6.33
N ILE A 134 7.84 -30.87 5.34
CA ILE A 134 8.57 -29.68 4.88
C ILE A 134 7.59 -28.65 4.30
N ARG A 135 6.60 -29.05 3.50
CA ARG A 135 5.55 -28.14 2.98
C ARG A 135 4.78 -27.44 4.09
N LYS A 136 4.40 -28.18 5.13
CA LYS A 136 3.72 -27.63 6.29
C LYS A 136 4.59 -26.62 7.05
N MET A 137 5.87 -26.95 7.26
CA MET A 137 6.84 -26.04 7.90
C MET A 137 7.02 -24.77 7.07
N LEU A 138 7.22 -24.88 5.76
CA LEU A 138 7.33 -23.72 4.84
C LEU A 138 6.08 -22.84 4.90
N GLY A 139 4.88 -23.42 4.88
CA GLY A 139 3.63 -22.70 5.04
C GLY A 139 3.59 -21.87 6.32
N ASN A 140 4.07 -22.43 7.43
CA ASN A 140 4.15 -21.75 8.72
C ASN A 140 5.20 -20.63 8.75
N VAL A 141 6.38 -20.88 8.18
CA VAL A 141 7.48 -19.90 8.14
C VAL A 141 7.12 -18.72 7.26
N LEU A 142 6.57 -18.98 6.07
CA LEU A 142 6.29 -17.94 5.08
C LEU A 142 5.03 -17.11 5.43
N LYS A 143 3.97 -17.72 5.94
CA LYS A 143 2.71 -17.02 6.33
C LYS A 143 2.40 -15.81 5.44
N ASN A 144 2.37 -14.62 6.06
CA ASN A 144 2.05 -13.34 5.40
C ASN A 144 3.18 -12.81 4.50
N HIS A 145 4.34 -13.48 4.46
CA HIS A 145 5.52 -13.07 3.71
C HIS A 145 5.76 -13.90 2.45
N LYS A 146 4.85 -14.83 2.14
CA LYS A 146 4.97 -15.76 1.00
C LYS A 146 5.29 -15.07 -0.33
N LYS A 147 4.73 -13.90 -0.58
CA LYS A 147 4.94 -13.15 -1.82
C LYS A 147 6.40 -12.70 -2.03
N PHE A 148 7.18 -12.57 -0.97
CA PHE A 148 8.59 -12.18 -1.04
C PHE A 148 9.56 -13.32 -1.32
N PHE A 149 9.05 -14.56 -1.43
CA PHE A 149 9.88 -15.74 -1.64
C PHE A 149 9.30 -16.60 -2.76
N GLU A 150 10.15 -16.98 -3.69
CA GLU A 150 9.85 -17.97 -4.70
C GLU A 150 10.40 -19.32 -4.26
N ILE A 151 9.53 -20.32 -4.12
CA ILE A 151 9.88 -21.69 -3.72
C ILE A 151 9.76 -22.59 -4.94
N GLN A 152 10.84 -23.30 -5.28
CA GLN A 152 10.87 -24.31 -6.33
C GLN A 152 11.08 -25.69 -5.71
N TRP A 153 10.21 -26.63 -6.04
CA TRP A 153 10.32 -28.01 -5.58
C TRP A 153 11.18 -28.81 -6.55
N VAL A 154 12.08 -29.62 -5.99
CA VAL A 154 12.98 -30.48 -6.75
C VAL A 154 12.64 -31.94 -6.40
N GLU A 155 12.11 -32.67 -7.39
CA GLU A 155 11.76 -34.08 -7.17
C GLU A 155 12.98 -34.98 -7.09
N LYS A 156 12.94 -35.94 -6.15
CA LYS A 156 13.98 -36.98 -5.97
C LYS A 156 15.38 -36.47 -5.69
N GLN A 157 15.57 -35.23 -5.29
CA GLN A 157 16.85 -34.65 -4.90
C GLN A 157 16.79 -34.08 -3.48
N LYS A 158 17.97 -33.88 -2.89
CA LYS A 158 18.14 -33.16 -1.63
C LYS A 158 19.04 -31.95 -1.89
N PRO A 159 18.65 -30.76 -1.46
CA PRO A 159 17.37 -30.41 -0.80
C PRO A 159 16.16 -30.56 -1.75
N CYS A 160 15.00 -30.94 -1.18
CA CYS A 160 13.78 -31.16 -1.95
C CYS A 160 13.11 -29.85 -2.40
N PHE A 161 13.62 -28.71 -2.00
CA PHE A 161 13.20 -27.39 -2.44
C PHE A 161 14.39 -26.41 -2.52
N THR A 162 14.26 -25.43 -3.39
CA THR A 162 15.12 -24.25 -3.43
C THR A 162 14.28 -22.99 -3.27
N TRP A 163 14.89 -21.90 -2.90
CA TRP A 163 14.21 -20.65 -2.71
C TRP A 163 15.07 -19.46 -3.14
N LYS A 164 14.39 -18.39 -3.53
CA LYS A 164 15.02 -17.09 -3.77
C LYS A 164 14.08 -15.97 -3.32
N ILE A 165 14.65 -14.80 -3.06
CA ILE A 165 13.86 -13.60 -2.77
C ILE A 165 13.24 -13.12 -4.08
N ASN A 166 11.93 -12.82 -4.04
CA ASN A 166 11.24 -12.15 -5.12
C ASN A 166 11.59 -10.65 -5.08
N HIS A 167 12.51 -10.26 -5.95
CA HIS A 167 13.01 -8.89 -6.00
C HIS A 167 11.95 -7.88 -6.45
N GLU A 168 11.04 -8.25 -7.34
CA GLU A 168 9.96 -7.38 -7.83
C GLU A 168 9.01 -7.01 -6.69
N GLU A 169 8.57 -7.99 -5.91
CA GLU A 169 7.72 -7.77 -4.75
C GLU A 169 8.43 -6.97 -3.65
N ARG A 170 9.73 -7.16 -3.49
CA ARG A 170 10.54 -6.37 -2.56
C ARG A 170 10.61 -4.91 -2.98
N ILE A 171 10.94 -4.63 -4.24
CA ILE A 171 11.00 -3.28 -4.81
C ILE A 171 9.62 -2.60 -4.73
N LEU A 172 8.55 -3.29 -5.11
CA LEU A 172 7.19 -2.76 -5.02
C LEU A 172 6.83 -2.38 -3.57
N ALA A 173 7.19 -3.23 -2.63
CA ALA A 173 6.94 -2.97 -1.22
C ALA A 173 7.79 -1.80 -0.69
N GLU A 174 9.03 -1.62 -1.16
CA GLU A 174 9.88 -0.46 -0.84
C GLU A 174 9.28 0.82 -1.41
N ASN A 175 8.91 0.83 -2.68
CA ASN A 175 8.33 1.98 -3.37
C ASN A 175 6.98 2.43 -2.81
N THR A 176 6.27 1.55 -2.11
CA THR A 176 4.97 1.86 -1.48
C THR A 176 5.05 2.06 0.03
N ALA A 177 6.22 1.82 0.66
CA ALA A 177 6.40 1.98 2.10
C ALA A 177 6.22 3.44 2.52
N GLY A 178 5.55 3.67 3.65
CA GLY A 178 5.33 5.02 4.19
C GLY A 178 4.56 5.98 3.30
N LYS A 179 4.23 5.61 2.06
CA LYS A 179 3.46 6.43 1.12
C LYS A 179 1.96 6.20 1.27
N TYR A 180 1.21 7.25 1.03
CA TYR A 180 -0.25 7.26 1.09
C TYR A 180 -0.80 8.03 -0.11
N LEU A 181 -2.02 7.72 -0.49
CA LEU A 181 -2.73 8.35 -1.59
C LEU A 181 -3.95 9.09 -1.07
N LEU A 182 -4.04 10.37 -1.39
CA LEU A 182 -5.24 11.19 -1.23
C LEU A 182 -5.84 11.50 -2.59
N TYR A 183 -7.13 11.72 -2.60
CA TYR A 183 -7.90 12.18 -3.74
C TYR A 183 -8.74 13.38 -3.32
N ALA A 184 -8.70 14.43 -4.14
CA ALA A 184 -9.57 15.60 -4.01
C ALA A 184 -10.28 15.89 -5.34
N THR A 185 -11.55 16.28 -5.28
CA THR A 185 -12.29 16.75 -6.46
C THR A 185 -11.97 18.19 -6.80
N ASN A 186 -11.63 18.98 -5.79
CA ASN A 186 -11.27 20.38 -6.00
C ASN A 186 -9.82 20.47 -6.48
N GLU A 187 -9.63 20.89 -7.73
CA GLU A 187 -8.31 20.99 -8.37
C GLU A 187 -7.49 22.17 -7.86
N ASN A 188 -8.13 23.11 -7.17
CA ASN A 188 -7.45 24.28 -6.59
C ASN A 188 -6.85 24.03 -5.21
N LEU A 189 -7.14 22.87 -4.59
CA LEU A 189 -6.50 22.49 -3.34
C LEU A 189 -5.04 22.12 -3.58
N SER A 190 -4.15 22.67 -2.77
CA SER A 190 -2.75 22.30 -2.73
C SER A 190 -2.51 21.07 -1.84
N ALA A 191 -1.28 20.56 -1.83
CA ALA A 191 -0.91 19.49 -0.91
C ALA A 191 -0.83 19.95 0.57
N GLU A 192 -0.87 21.25 0.81
CA GLU A 192 -0.84 21.86 2.15
C GLU A 192 -2.24 22.02 2.75
N ASP A 193 -3.28 22.14 1.92
CA ASP A 193 -4.69 22.20 2.31
C ASP A 193 -5.21 20.83 2.80
#